data_52c4306b7b525930c80a7d1d7fbab818
#
_entry.id   52c4306b7b525930c80a7d1d7fbab818
#
_cell.length_a   1.000
_cell.length_b   1.000
_cell.length_c   1.000
_cell.angle_alpha   90.00
_cell.angle_beta   90.00
_cell.angle_gamma   90.00
#
_symmetry.space_group_name_H-M   'P 1'
#
loop_
_entity.id
_entity.type
_entity.pdbx_description
1 polymer ?
#
loop_
_entity_poly.entity_id
_entity_poly.type
_entity_poly.pdbx_seq_one_letter_code
_entity_poly.pdbx_strand_id
1 'polypeptide(L)'
;MGIEPHPTPEERLRALAAGRASVLASLAQQLQSGALERSTLDRETYLLVRLAALVATDAAAVSYPAHLGGPGEEAGLPVPKIIGVFGAIAPLVGSARVLSAASKLDLAGLLPAGPRRITPPG
;
A
#
# COMPACT_ATOMS: atom_id res chain seq x y z
N MET A 1 -7.74 24.07 -31.57
CA MET A 1 -7.20 23.09 -31.22
C MET A 1 -7.09 22.90 -29.81
N GLY A 2 -7.76 22.90 -29.02
CA GLY A 2 -7.85 22.81 -27.65
C GLY A 2 -7.11 21.66 -27.02
N ILE A 3 -5.85 21.78 -27.04
CA ILE A 3 -5.08 20.79 -26.38
C ILE A 3 -5.13 21.09 -24.91
N GLU A 4 -5.62 20.14 -24.15
CA GLU A 4 -5.64 20.30 -22.74
C GLU A 4 -4.25 20.31 -22.21
N PRO A 5 -3.89 21.22 -21.34
CA PRO A 5 -2.58 21.23 -20.75
C PRO A 5 -2.43 20.02 -19.82
N HIS A 6 -1.58 19.13 -20.20
CA HIS A 6 -1.25 18.01 -19.36
C HIS A 6 0.06 18.28 -18.65
N PRO A 7 0.25 17.77 -17.43
CA PRO A 7 1.52 17.94 -16.76
C PRO A 7 2.64 17.31 -17.60
N THR A 8 3.75 17.97 -17.67
CA THR A 8 4.90 17.42 -18.37
C THR A 8 5.45 16.25 -17.56
N PRO A 9 6.23 15.37 -18.20
CA PRO A 9 6.89 14.31 -17.45
C PRO A 9 7.75 14.83 -16.31
N GLU A 10 8.39 15.96 -16.49
CA GLU A 10 9.21 16.55 -15.44
C GLU A 10 8.37 17.00 -14.25
N GLU A 11 7.22 17.57 -14.53
CA GLU A 11 6.32 17.99 -13.46
C GLU A 11 5.80 16.79 -12.68
N ARG A 12 5.50 15.71 -13.39
CA ARG A 12 5.06 14.49 -12.73
C ARG A 12 6.17 13.91 -11.85
N LEU A 13 7.38 13.93 -12.37
CA LEU A 13 8.50 13.42 -11.60
C LEU A 13 8.74 14.24 -10.35
N ARG A 14 8.64 15.55 -10.45
CA ARG A 14 8.80 16.40 -9.27
C ARG A 14 7.73 16.12 -8.23
N ALA A 15 6.49 15.92 -8.69
CA ALA A 15 5.40 15.63 -7.76
C ALA A 15 5.62 14.30 -7.06
N LEU A 16 6.09 13.29 -7.79
CA LEU A 16 6.41 12.00 -7.19
C LEU A 16 7.57 12.13 -6.22
N ALA A 17 8.59 12.89 -6.61
CA ALA A 17 9.75 13.08 -5.75
C ALA A 17 9.36 13.82 -4.46
N ALA A 18 8.35 14.66 -4.52
CA ALA A 18 7.85 15.34 -3.33
C ALA A 18 7.00 14.44 -2.45
N GLY A 19 6.74 13.21 -2.88
CA GLY A 19 5.99 12.26 -2.08
C GLY A 19 4.51 12.55 -2.00
N ARG A 20 3.95 13.18 -3.02
CA ARG A 20 2.53 13.53 -3.00
C ARG A 20 1.68 12.29 -3.19
N ALA A 21 0.98 11.92 -2.13
CA ALA A 21 0.19 10.70 -2.14
C ALA A 21 -0.87 10.70 -3.23
N SER A 22 -1.49 11.85 -3.49
CA SER A 22 -2.54 11.91 -4.51
C SER A 22 -1.99 11.63 -5.91
N VAL A 23 -0.79 12.12 -6.20
CA VAL A 23 -0.17 11.88 -7.50
C VAL A 23 0.18 10.42 -7.66
N LEU A 24 0.76 9.83 -6.61
CA LEU A 24 1.13 8.43 -6.65
C LEU A 24 -0.10 7.54 -6.78
N ALA A 25 -1.16 7.86 -6.04
CA ALA A 25 -2.39 7.08 -6.10
C ALA A 25 -3.00 7.14 -7.50
N SER A 26 -2.99 8.31 -8.11
CA SER A 26 -3.52 8.47 -9.44
C SER A 26 -2.73 7.68 -10.48
N LEU A 27 -1.41 7.74 -10.38
CA LEU A 27 -0.53 7.00 -11.26
C LEU A 27 -0.71 5.49 -11.07
N ALA A 28 -0.77 5.05 -9.82
CA ALA A 28 -0.95 3.65 -9.54
C ALA A 28 -2.27 3.14 -10.09
N GLN A 29 -3.32 3.95 -9.98
CA GLN A 29 -4.62 3.56 -10.49
C GLN A 29 -4.57 3.39 -12.01
N GLN A 30 -3.88 4.26 -12.71
CA GLN A 30 -3.74 4.13 -14.15
C GLN A 30 -2.97 2.88 -14.53
N LEU A 31 -1.88 2.61 -13.81
CA LEU A 31 -1.05 1.46 -14.10
C LEU A 31 -1.74 0.14 -13.75
N GLN A 32 -2.66 0.18 -12.80
CA GLN A 32 -3.35 -1.03 -12.37
C GLN A 32 -4.66 -1.28 -13.05
N SER A 33 -5.08 -0.40 -13.96
CA SER A 33 -6.37 -0.55 -14.61
C SER A 33 -6.44 -1.91 -15.28
N GLY A 34 -7.40 -2.72 -14.88
CA GLY A 34 -7.58 -4.06 -15.42
C GLY A 34 -6.61 -5.11 -14.89
N ALA A 35 -5.70 -4.73 -14.00
CA ALA A 35 -4.72 -5.70 -13.50
C ALA A 35 -5.35 -6.82 -12.71
N LEU A 36 -6.38 -6.51 -11.93
CA LEU A 36 -7.07 -7.54 -11.15
C LEU A 36 -7.67 -8.58 -12.08
N GLU A 37 -8.37 -8.14 -13.10
CA GLU A 37 -9.00 -9.05 -14.04
C GLU A 37 -7.95 -9.87 -14.80
N ARG A 38 -6.88 -9.25 -15.20
CA ARG A 38 -5.84 -9.96 -15.92
C ARG A 38 -5.11 -10.96 -15.05
N SER A 39 -5.10 -10.74 -13.75
CA SER A 39 -4.40 -11.63 -12.83
C SER A 39 -5.12 -12.94 -12.63
N THR A 40 -6.43 -12.98 -12.89
CA THR A 40 -7.29 -14.13 -12.63
C THR A 40 -7.33 -14.55 -11.16
N LEU A 41 -6.82 -13.71 -10.27
CA LEU A 41 -6.87 -13.96 -8.83
C LEU A 41 -8.11 -13.31 -8.26
N ASP A 42 -8.61 -13.87 -7.17
CA ASP A 42 -9.66 -13.18 -6.45
C ASP A 42 -9.07 -11.92 -5.80
N ARG A 43 -9.96 -11.00 -5.45
CA ARG A 43 -9.51 -9.70 -4.97
C ARG A 43 -8.60 -9.81 -3.74
N GLU A 44 -8.97 -10.66 -2.80
CA GLU A 44 -8.18 -10.77 -1.58
C GLU A 44 -6.78 -11.31 -1.87
N THR A 45 -6.70 -12.37 -2.66
CA THR A 45 -5.40 -12.93 -3.04
C THR A 45 -4.56 -11.91 -3.80
N TYR A 46 -5.20 -11.18 -4.70
CA TYR A 46 -4.54 -10.13 -5.46
C TYR A 46 -3.91 -9.10 -4.52
N LEU A 47 -4.67 -8.65 -3.51
CA LEU A 47 -4.16 -7.67 -2.56
C LEU A 47 -3.06 -8.23 -1.69
N LEU A 48 -3.14 -9.50 -1.30
CA LEU A 48 -2.09 -10.12 -0.49
C LEU A 48 -0.78 -10.23 -1.27
N VAL A 49 -0.88 -10.56 -2.56
CA VAL A 49 0.29 -10.61 -3.41
C VAL A 49 0.92 -9.23 -3.55
N ARG A 50 0.09 -8.20 -3.72
CA ARG A 50 0.60 -6.84 -3.80
C ARG A 50 1.25 -6.41 -2.49
N LEU A 51 0.66 -6.79 -1.38
CA LEU A 51 1.26 -6.51 -0.07
C LEU A 51 2.65 -7.13 0.02
N ALA A 52 2.77 -8.40 -0.35
CA ALA A 52 4.07 -9.07 -0.30
C ALA A 52 5.12 -8.34 -1.14
N ALA A 53 4.71 -7.88 -2.33
CA ALA A 53 5.62 -7.15 -3.20
C ALA A 53 6.04 -5.81 -2.60
N LEU A 54 5.11 -5.11 -1.98
CA LEU A 54 5.43 -3.83 -1.35
C LEU A 54 6.44 -4.01 -0.22
N VAL A 55 6.25 -5.06 0.59
CA VAL A 55 7.17 -5.35 1.67
C VAL A 55 8.55 -5.70 1.13
N ALA A 56 8.58 -6.57 0.13
CA ALA A 56 9.84 -7.03 -0.44
C ALA A 56 10.65 -5.91 -1.06
N THR A 57 10.00 -4.93 -1.62
CA THR A 57 10.67 -3.79 -2.25
C THR A 57 10.89 -2.64 -1.28
N ASP A 58 10.47 -2.80 -0.03
CA ASP A 58 10.55 -1.75 0.98
C ASP A 58 9.94 -0.46 0.46
N ALA A 59 8.71 -0.57 -0.02
CA ALA A 59 8.02 0.54 -0.64
C ALA A 59 7.77 1.66 0.35
N ALA A 60 7.69 2.88 -0.15
CA ALA A 60 7.38 4.03 0.69
C ALA A 60 5.97 3.91 1.25
N ALA A 61 5.73 4.57 2.39
CA ALA A 61 4.45 4.45 3.08
C ALA A 61 3.27 4.80 2.19
N VAL A 62 3.41 5.81 1.33
CA VAL A 62 2.30 6.24 0.46
C VAL A 62 1.93 5.18 -0.58
N SER A 63 2.82 4.24 -0.86
CA SER A 63 2.53 3.18 -1.83
C SER A 63 1.51 2.19 -1.28
N TYR A 64 1.43 2.05 0.02
CA TYR A 64 0.53 1.06 0.61
C TYR A 64 -0.94 1.40 0.35
N PRO A 65 -1.43 2.60 0.70
CA PRO A 65 -2.82 2.91 0.34
C PRO A 65 -3.03 3.00 -1.17
N ALA A 66 -2.02 3.39 -1.92
CA ALA A 66 -2.15 3.49 -3.37
C ALA A 66 -2.43 2.14 -4.01
N HIS A 67 -1.89 1.07 -3.45
CA HIS A 67 -2.02 -0.27 -4.04
C HIS A 67 -2.96 -1.20 -3.27
N LEU A 68 -3.27 -0.88 -2.03
CA LEU A 68 -4.09 -1.76 -1.20
C LEU A 68 -5.44 -1.16 -0.84
N GLY A 69 -5.73 0.04 -1.30
CA GLY A 69 -6.96 0.73 -0.95
C GLY A 69 -6.72 1.79 0.10
N GLY A 70 -7.58 2.78 0.12
CA GLY A 70 -7.43 3.91 1.01
C GLY A 70 -7.79 3.60 2.44
N PRO A 71 -7.46 4.52 3.33
CA PRO A 71 -7.81 4.37 4.74
C PRO A 71 -9.33 4.38 4.92
N GLY A 72 -9.79 3.59 5.83
CA GLY A 72 -11.21 3.54 6.14
C GLY A 72 -12.05 2.78 5.18
N GLU A 73 -11.49 2.33 4.05
CA GLU A 73 -12.22 1.56 3.13
C GLU A 73 -12.20 0.17 3.62
N GLU A 74 -13.09 -0.64 3.22
CA GLU A 74 -12.95 -2.00 3.50
C GLU A 74 -11.76 -2.35 2.73
N ALA A 75 -10.65 -2.24 3.27
CA ALA A 75 -9.41 -2.56 2.61
C ALA A 75 -9.39 -3.98 2.14
N GLY A 76 -10.21 -4.79 2.71
CA GLY A 76 -10.32 -6.15 2.25
C GLY A 76 -9.21 -7.06 2.71
N LEU A 77 -8.34 -6.62 3.58
CA LEU A 77 -7.25 -7.45 4.07
C LEU A 77 -7.39 -7.71 5.56
N PRO A 78 -7.86 -8.89 5.93
CA PRO A 78 -7.94 -9.24 7.34
C PRO A 78 -6.56 -9.26 7.97
N VAL A 79 -6.46 -8.74 9.18
CA VAL A 79 -5.18 -8.68 9.89
C VAL A 79 -4.50 -10.05 10.00
N PRO A 80 -5.23 -11.14 10.30
CA PRO A 80 -4.55 -12.44 10.34
C PRO A 80 -3.87 -12.82 9.03
N LYS A 81 -4.43 -12.41 7.90
CA LYS A 81 -3.81 -12.72 6.62
C LYS A 81 -2.60 -11.83 6.34
N ILE A 82 -2.64 -10.60 6.81
CA ILE A 82 -1.47 -9.73 6.73
C ILE A 82 -0.32 -10.35 7.51
N ILE A 83 -0.61 -10.81 8.71
CA ILE A 83 0.39 -11.47 9.53
C ILE A 83 0.89 -12.74 8.86
N GLY A 84 -0.02 -13.47 8.21
CA GLY A 84 0.36 -14.66 7.47
C GLY A 84 1.34 -14.37 6.35
N VAL A 85 1.10 -13.29 5.61
CA VAL A 85 2.01 -12.87 4.55
C VAL A 85 3.36 -12.51 5.14
N PHE A 86 3.38 -11.74 6.23
CA PHE A 86 4.63 -11.35 6.87
C PHE A 86 5.42 -12.58 7.30
N GLY A 87 4.75 -13.56 7.92
CA GLY A 87 5.41 -14.79 8.33
C GLY A 87 5.96 -15.57 7.16
N ALA A 88 5.21 -15.61 6.06
CA ALA A 88 5.63 -16.36 4.89
C ALA A 88 6.84 -15.73 4.20
N ILE A 89 6.94 -14.41 4.18
CA ILE A 89 7.99 -13.76 3.41
C ILE A 89 9.18 -13.32 4.26
N ALA A 90 9.04 -13.28 5.58
CA ALA A 90 10.12 -12.82 6.45
C ALA A 90 11.45 -13.55 6.20
N PRO A 91 11.46 -14.87 6.01
CA PRO A 91 12.73 -15.55 5.72
C PRO A 91 13.38 -15.11 4.40
N LEU A 92 12.57 -14.55 3.50
CA LEU A 92 13.09 -14.13 2.20
C LEU A 92 13.52 -12.69 2.17
N VAL A 93 12.78 -11.83 2.85
CA VAL A 93 13.00 -10.38 2.76
C VAL A 93 13.68 -9.79 3.98
N GLY A 94 13.66 -10.51 5.09
CA GLY A 94 14.28 -10.05 6.32
C GLY A 94 13.31 -9.35 7.24
N SER A 95 13.54 -9.49 8.53
CA SER A 95 12.62 -8.95 9.53
C SER A 95 12.59 -7.43 9.53
N ALA A 96 13.67 -6.77 9.15
CA ALA A 96 13.68 -5.32 9.12
C ALA A 96 12.63 -4.76 8.15
N ARG A 97 12.49 -5.40 6.98
CA ARG A 97 11.50 -4.96 6.01
C ARG A 97 10.09 -5.24 6.48
N VAL A 98 9.91 -6.36 7.17
CA VAL A 98 8.59 -6.69 7.71
C VAL A 98 8.19 -5.68 8.78
N LEU A 99 9.09 -5.33 9.67
CA LEU A 99 8.80 -4.34 10.70
C LEU A 99 8.52 -2.97 10.10
N SER A 100 9.30 -2.61 9.10
CA SER A 100 9.09 -1.36 8.37
C SER A 100 7.71 -1.33 7.74
N ALA A 101 7.30 -2.44 7.12
CA ALA A 101 6.00 -2.53 6.48
C ALA A 101 4.87 -2.41 7.49
N ALA A 102 5.00 -3.05 8.64
CA ALA A 102 3.98 -2.96 9.68
C ALA A 102 3.77 -1.51 10.13
N SER A 103 4.88 -0.81 10.33
CA SER A 103 4.83 0.59 10.69
C SER A 103 4.17 1.44 9.61
N LYS A 104 4.48 1.18 8.36
CA LYS A 104 3.92 1.93 7.24
C LYS A 104 2.43 1.67 7.08
N LEU A 105 1.98 0.43 7.30
CA LEU A 105 0.55 0.12 7.27
C LEU A 105 -0.19 0.89 8.36
N ASP A 106 0.40 0.95 9.53
CA ASP A 106 -0.21 1.66 10.64
C ASP A 106 -0.30 3.16 10.35
N LEU A 107 0.79 3.74 9.86
CA LEU A 107 0.83 5.15 9.52
C LEU A 107 -0.15 5.51 8.42
N ALA A 108 -0.39 4.58 7.50
CA ALA A 108 -1.31 4.81 6.40
C ALA A 108 -2.77 4.60 6.79
N GLY A 109 -3.03 4.20 8.03
CA GLY A 109 -4.39 3.98 8.49
C GLY A 109 -5.01 2.72 7.92
N LEU A 110 -4.21 1.77 7.50
CA LEU A 110 -4.71 0.54 6.88
C LEU A 110 -4.94 -0.57 7.88
N LEU A 111 -4.50 -0.38 9.12
CA LEU A 111 -4.81 -1.34 10.18
C LEU A 111 -6.05 -0.86 10.91
N PRO A 112 -6.90 -1.81 11.32
CA PRO A 112 -8.08 -1.40 12.09
C PRO A 112 -7.65 -0.77 13.40
N ALA A 113 -8.46 0.13 13.90
CA ALA A 113 -8.20 0.73 15.18
C ALA A 113 -8.19 -0.38 16.22
N GLY A 114 -7.04 -0.59 16.83
CA GLY A 114 -6.95 -1.60 17.85
C GLY A 114 -7.68 -1.18 19.12
N PRO A 115 -7.80 -2.11 20.05
CA PRO A 115 -8.38 -1.74 21.32
C PRO A 115 -7.55 -0.62 21.92
N ARG A 116 -8.25 0.36 22.45
CA ARG A 116 -7.57 1.49 23.04
C ARG A 116 -6.65 0.96 24.13
N ARG A 117 -5.39 1.26 24.00
CA ARG A 117 -4.45 0.79 24.97
C ARG A 117 -4.73 1.51 26.27
N ILE A 118 -5.14 0.76 27.25
CA ILE A 118 -5.35 1.32 28.55
C ILE A 118 -4.03 1.31 29.25
N THR A 119 -3.52 2.49 29.52
CA THR A 119 -2.29 2.58 30.28
C THR A 119 -2.60 2.18 31.70
N PRO A 120 -1.95 1.16 32.21
CA PRO A 120 -2.23 0.81 33.60
C PRO A 120 -1.86 1.96 34.50
N PRO A 121 -2.70 2.20 35.48
CA PRO A 121 -2.39 3.26 36.40
C PRO A 121 -1.13 2.91 37.15
N GLY A 122 -0.33 3.83 37.16
CA GLY A 122 0.84 3.82 37.97
C GLY A 122 1.80 2.99 38.14
#